data_d9bf2acaed15059da76b1597c9187102
#
_entry.id   d9bf2acaed15059da76b1597c9187102
#
_cell.length_a   1.000
_cell.length_b   1.000
_cell.length_c   1.000
_cell.angle_alpha   90.00
_cell.angle_beta   90.00
_cell.angle_gamma   90.00
#
_symmetry.space_group_name_H-M   'P 1'
#
loop_
_entity.id
_entity.type
_entity.pdbx_description
1 polymer ?
#
loop_
_entity_poly.entity_id
_entity_poly.type
_entity_poly.pdbx_seq_one_letter_code
_entity_poly.pdbx_strand_id
1 'polypeptide(L)'
;MGSNLIGRRAIVIGAGIGGCSAARALADHFDQVVIIERGRLPAEPIARSGVPQSQQVHGLLGGGQRALEELFPGFGLDLAAAGAAPLRVGLDTRVERQGYDPFPQRDLGWTAYAMSRPLIEFILRQRLGDFDNILVHQNCRALGITTSADSTAVTGVQYETVDGRREMLSAELVVDASGRGSVTLALLESIGFLPPVTSIGVDIGYAGAVFAIPEDAPSDWKGVLLHPSAPADVRGCILIPVENNRWMVALAGRNGDWPPGDEKGFIAFVRSLRTPTVYNAIKGAKRLGQISRFGFAESIWRHFERLEIMPRGLVPIGDVICRFNPVYGQGMTVAVQEASLLHRLLQTSTERDPLDKLSKSFLSGAAFLVGDAWAMSAIPDLIYPQTRGERPADFDRALGFASALNRIAAGDAAVHKLVVEVQHLLKPQSVYRDPILAERVAAEMARSLKITEPQAVS
;
A
#
# COMPACT_ATOMS: atom_id res chain seq x y z
N MET A 1 -27.32 -15.30 18.92
CA MET A 1 -26.55 -14.58 19.93
C MET A 1 -26.77 -13.13 19.63
N GLY A 2 -27.40 -12.34 20.52
CA GLY A 2 -27.62 -10.91 20.31
C GLY A 2 -26.27 -10.21 20.26
N SER A 3 -25.92 -9.62 19.12
CA SER A 3 -24.72 -8.79 19.00
C SER A 3 -24.88 -7.60 19.94
N ASN A 4 -24.04 -7.49 20.96
CA ASN A 4 -23.93 -6.27 21.76
C ASN A 4 -23.33 -5.19 20.85
N LEU A 5 -24.19 -4.42 20.17
CA LEU A 5 -23.76 -3.30 19.36
C LEU A 5 -23.07 -2.25 20.23
N ILE A 6 -22.00 -1.67 19.72
CA ILE A 6 -21.18 -0.66 20.43
C ILE A 6 -21.84 0.72 20.33
N GLY A 7 -22.53 0.99 19.24
CA GLY A 7 -23.17 2.26 18.97
C GLY A 7 -24.24 2.18 17.89
N ARG A 8 -24.96 3.28 17.73
CA ARG A 8 -26.00 3.40 16.71
C ARG A 8 -25.42 3.61 15.31
N ARG A 9 -24.40 4.48 15.18
CA ARG A 9 -23.85 4.81 13.86
C ARG A 9 -22.35 5.04 13.88
N ALA A 10 -21.68 4.44 12.89
CA ALA A 10 -20.33 4.82 12.50
C ALA A 10 -20.33 5.47 11.11
N ILE A 11 -19.43 6.44 10.89
CA ILE A 11 -19.24 7.07 9.58
C ILE A 11 -17.84 6.77 9.08
N VAL A 12 -17.71 6.44 7.79
CA VAL A 12 -16.44 6.29 7.10
C VAL A 12 -16.35 7.35 6.00
N ILE A 13 -15.31 8.17 6.02
CA ILE A 13 -15.06 9.20 5.01
C ILE A 13 -14.15 8.62 3.93
N GLY A 14 -14.70 8.43 2.72
CA GLY A 14 -14.02 7.87 1.55
C GLY A 14 -14.33 6.39 1.30
N ALA A 15 -14.64 6.05 0.05
CA ALA A 15 -14.94 4.69 -0.44
C ALA A 15 -13.77 4.09 -1.24
N GLY A 16 -12.52 4.39 -0.87
CA GLY A 16 -11.33 3.69 -1.34
C GLY A 16 -11.18 2.33 -0.66
N ILE A 17 -10.11 1.60 -0.98
CA ILE A 17 -9.84 0.28 -0.41
C ILE A 17 -9.85 0.31 1.13
N GLY A 18 -9.13 1.26 1.74
CA GLY A 18 -9.12 1.41 3.20
C GLY A 18 -10.51 1.72 3.78
N GLY A 19 -11.28 2.60 3.13
CA GLY A 19 -12.63 2.95 3.60
C GLY A 19 -13.63 1.80 3.48
N CYS A 20 -13.62 1.08 2.36
CA CYS A 20 -14.46 -0.12 2.20
C CYS A 20 -14.10 -1.21 3.23
N SER A 21 -12.80 -1.43 3.48
CA SER A 21 -12.33 -2.37 4.49
C SER A 21 -12.70 -1.94 5.92
N ALA A 22 -12.61 -0.63 6.22
CA ALA A 22 -13.04 -0.08 7.49
C ALA A 22 -14.55 -0.21 7.70
N ALA A 23 -15.36 0.06 6.67
CA ALA A 23 -16.80 -0.11 6.76
C ALA A 23 -17.18 -1.57 7.10
N ARG A 24 -16.50 -2.55 6.49
CA ARG A 24 -16.68 -3.96 6.85
C ARG A 24 -16.29 -4.23 8.30
N ALA A 25 -15.15 -3.68 8.75
CA ALA A 25 -14.68 -3.84 10.12
C ALA A 25 -15.69 -3.33 11.17
N LEU A 26 -16.51 -2.36 10.80
CA LEU A 26 -17.50 -1.72 11.65
C LEU A 26 -18.90 -2.39 11.59
N ALA A 27 -19.20 -3.12 10.52
CA ALA A 27 -20.54 -3.63 10.24
C ALA A 27 -21.11 -4.54 11.35
N ASP A 28 -20.25 -5.32 12.01
CA ASP A 28 -20.68 -6.22 13.08
C ASP A 28 -20.91 -5.52 14.43
N HIS A 29 -20.57 -4.21 14.53
CA HIS A 29 -20.48 -3.47 15.79
C HIS A 29 -21.44 -2.28 15.89
N PHE A 30 -22.04 -1.85 14.80
CA PHE A 30 -22.94 -0.68 14.76
C PHE A 30 -24.27 -1.02 14.07
N ASP A 31 -25.37 -0.40 14.52
CA ASP A 31 -26.66 -0.53 13.83
C ASP A 31 -26.57 -0.06 12.38
N GLN A 32 -25.76 0.96 12.12
CA GLN A 32 -25.60 1.56 10.79
C GLN A 32 -24.17 2.02 10.57
N VAL A 33 -23.60 1.70 9.41
CA VAL A 33 -22.32 2.23 8.90
C VAL A 33 -22.59 3.05 7.65
N VAL A 34 -22.21 4.33 7.65
CA VAL A 34 -22.40 5.21 6.49
C VAL A 34 -21.07 5.60 5.88
N ILE A 35 -20.87 5.27 4.61
CA ILE A 35 -19.71 5.72 3.84
C ILE A 35 -20.08 7.03 3.13
N ILE A 36 -19.32 8.09 3.33
CA ILE A 36 -19.44 9.37 2.63
C ILE A 36 -18.36 9.42 1.55
N GLU A 37 -18.76 9.35 0.27
CA GLU A 37 -17.83 9.36 -0.87
C GLU A 37 -18.09 10.58 -1.77
N ARG A 38 -17.04 11.36 -2.04
CA ARG A 38 -17.13 12.60 -2.84
C ARG A 38 -17.43 12.35 -4.32
N GLY A 39 -17.05 11.18 -4.84
CA GLY A 39 -17.21 10.83 -6.24
C GLY A 39 -18.35 9.84 -6.47
N ARG A 40 -18.70 9.66 -7.76
CA ARG A 40 -19.55 8.56 -8.19
C ARG A 40 -18.75 7.27 -8.21
N LEU A 41 -19.30 6.19 -7.66
CA LEU A 41 -18.74 4.87 -7.69
C LEU A 41 -19.20 4.14 -8.95
N PRO A 42 -18.27 3.61 -9.79
CA PRO A 42 -18.67 2.89 -10.99
C PRO A 42 -19.31 1.54 -10.65
N ALA A 43 -20.27 1.14 -11.46
CA ALA A 43 -20.93 -0.17 -11.38
C ALA A 43 -20.09 -1.31 -12.00
N GLU A 44 -18.97 -0.97 -12.66
CA GLU A 44 -18.07 -1.89 -13.34
C GLU A 44 -16.62 -1.68 -12.84
N PRO A 45 -15.71 -2.63 -13.10
CA PRO A 45 -14.30 -2.51 -12.70
C PRO A 45 -13.52 -1.54 -13.60
N ILE A 46 -13.91 -0.27 -13.60
CA ILE A 46 -13.28 0.82 -14.35
C ILE A 46 -12.65 1.85 -13.42
N ALA A 47 -11.65 2.57 -13.94
CA ALA A 47 -10.97 3.63 -13.21
C ALA A 47 -11.95 4.76 -12.83
N ARG A 48 -11.87 5.23 -11.57
CA ARG A 48 -12.71 6.33 -11.09
C ARG A 48 -12.13 7.70 -11.47
N SER A 49 -12.99 8.64 -11.84
CA SER A 49 -12.62 10.05 -11.91
C SER A 49 -12.17 10.52 -10.52
N GLY A 50 -11.08 11.30 -10.45
CA GLY A 50 -10.53 11.79 -9.18
C GLY A 50 -9.55 10.84 -8.47
N VAL A 51 -9.25 9.67 -9.04
CA VAL A 51 -8.21 8.73 -8.59
C VAL A 51 -7.25 8.44 -9.75
N PRO A 52 -6.43 9.43 -10.19
CA PRO A 52 -5.58 9.30 -11.38
C PRO A 52 -4.59 8.15 -11.29
N GLN A 53 -4.12 7.82 -10.10
CA GLN A 53 -3.25 6.67 -9.86
C GLN A 53 -3.92 5.31 -10.16
N SER A 54 -5.26 5.21 -10.27
CA SER A 54 -5.95 3.94 -10.53
C SER A 54 -5.59 3.30 -11.89
N GLN A 55 -4.99 4.06 -12.79
CA GLN A 55 -4.48 3.59 -14.09
C GLN A 55 -3.02 3.12 -14.03
N GLN A 56 -2.37 3.18 -12.88
CA GLN A 56 -1.02 2.68 -12.66
C GLN A 56 -1.04 1.24 -12.14
N VAL A 57 0.11 0.56 -12.20
CA VAL A 57 0.27 -0.73 -11.53
C VAL A 57 0.07 -0.56 -10.03
N HIS A 58 -0.75 -1.41 -9.46
CA HIS A 58 -1.00 -1.47 -8.02
C HIS A 58 -0.78 -2.90 -7.52
N GLY A 59 0.05 -3.05 -6.51
CA GLY A 59 0.25 -4.32 -5.82
C GLY A 59 -0.60 -4.36 -4.55
N LEU A 60 -1.50 -5.34 -4.43
CA LEU A 60 -2.02 -5.75 -3.14
C LEU A 60 -1.13 -6.89 -2.64
N LEU A 61 -0.21 -6.56 -1.72
CA LEU A 61 0.75 -7.54 -1.20
C LEU A 61 0.04 -8.66 -0.41
N GLY A 62 0.74 -9.77 -0.19
CA GLY A 62 0.16 -10.94 0.49
C GLY A 62 -0.46 -10.64 1.85
N GLY A 63 0.13 -9.72 2.63
CA GLY A 63 -0.44 -9.26 3.91
C GLY A 63 -1.78 -8.57 3.75
N GLY A 64 -1.96 -7.79 2.68
CA GLY A 64 -3.24 -7.16 2.35
C GLY A 64 -4.29 -8.17 1.88
N GLN A 65 -3.89 -9.16 1.06
CA GLN A 65 -4.80 -10.22 0.63
C GLN A 65 -5.27 -11.06 1.82
N ARG A 66 -4.36 -11.40 2.76
CA ARG A 66 -4.72 -12.09 4.00
C ARG A 66 -5.69 -11.28 4.86
N ALA A 67 -5.45 -9.98 5.01
CA ALA A 67 -6.32 -9.12 5.80
C ALA A 67 -7.71 -8.93 5.14
N LEU A 68 -7.79 -8.91 3.80
CA LEU A 68 -9.08 -8.94 3.11
C LEU A 68 -9.80 -10.27 3.26
N GLU A 69 -9.09 -11.39 3.25
CA GLU A 69 -9.68 -12.72 3.52
C GLU A 69 -10.22 -12.83 4.95
N GLU A 70 -9.57 -12.18 5.93
CA GLU A 70 -10.06 -12.08 7.32
C GLU A 70 -11.35 -11.26 7.41
N LEU A 71 -11.41 -10.11 6.72
CA LEU A 71 -12.58 -9.22 6.72
C LEU A 71 -13.72 -9.75 5.85
N PHE A 72 -13.41 -10.39 4.75
CA PHE A 72 -14.34 -10.91 3.75
C PHE A 72 -13.96 -12.37 3.42
N PRO A 73 -14.41 -13.36 4.22
CA PRO A 73 -14.10 -14.77 3.95
C PRO A 73 -14.49 -15.17 2.53
N GLY A 74 -13.56 -15.82 1.80
CA GLY A 74 -13.72 -16.19 0.40
C GLY A 74 -13.29 -15.10 -0.61
N PHE A 75 -12.71 -13.98 -0.16
CA PHE A 75 -12.30 -12.88 -1.06
C PHE A 75 -11.31 -13.32 -2.14
N GLY A 76 -10.40 -14.25 -1.82
CA GLY A 76 -9.50 -14.84 -2.81
C GLY A 76 -10.23 -15.61 -3.92
N LEU A 77 -11.34 -16.27 -3.60
CA LEU A 77 -12.18 -16.95 -4.61
C LEU A 77 -12.90 -15.93 -5.50
N ASP A 78 -13.36 -14.82 -4.94
CA ASP A 78 -13.98 -13.73 -5.70
C ASP A 78 -12.98 -13.10 -6.68
N LEU A 79 -11.74 -12.87 -6.24
CA LEU A 79 -10.65 -12.40 -7.10
C LEU A 79 -10.41 -13.36 -8.27
N ALA A 80 -10.31 -14.66 -7.99
CA ALA A 80 -10.11 -15.69 -9.00
C ALA A 80 -11.28 -15.73 -10.00
N ALA A 81 -12.52 -15.72 -9.51
CA ALA A 81 -13.73 -15.71 -10.34
C ALA A 81 -13.85 -14.47 -11.22
N ALA A 82 -13.34 -13.32 -10.75
CA ALA A 82 -13.29 -12.08 -11.51
C ALA A 82 -12.10 -11.99 -12.49
N GLY A 83 -11.29 -13.05 -12.60
CA GLY A 83 -10.19 -13.14 -13.55
C GLY A 83 -8.85 -12.55 -13.08
N ALA A 84 -8.68 -12.30 -11.79
CA ALA A 84 -7.36 -11.96 -11.24
C ALA A 84 -6.35 -13.08 -11.53
N ALA A 85 -5.14 -12.71 -11.93
CA ALA A 85 -4.12 -13.67 -12.33
C ALA A 85 -3.42 -14.30 -11.10
N PRO A 86 -3.46 -15.62 -10.90
CA PRO A 86 -2.75 -16.27 -9.80
C PRO A 86 -1.24 -16.29 -10.10
N LEU A 87 -0.46 -15.87 -9.10
CA LEU A 87 1.01 -15.87 -9.11
C LEU A 87 1.54 -16.75 -7.97
N ARG A 88 2.26 -17.82 -8.28
CA ARG A 88 3.08 -18.54 -7.31
C ARG A 88 4.23 -17.63 -6.92
N VAL A 89 4.21 -17.14 -5.68
CA VAL A 89 5.16 -16.12 -5.25
C VAL A 89 6.59 -16.67 -5.24
N GLY A 90 7.50 -15.88 -5.78
CA GLY A 90 8.91 -16.25 -5.97
C GLY A 90 9.18 -17.10 -7.20
N LEU A 91 8.18 -17.76 -7.79
CA LEU A 91 8.36 -18.58 -9.00
C LEU A 91 7.86 -17.87 -10.26
N ASP A 92 6.62 -17.34 -10.22
CA ASP A 92 5.99 -16.74 -11.40
C ASP A 92 6.41 -15.27 -11.63
N THR A 93 7.23 -14.69 -10.75
CA THR A 93 7.75 -13.34 -10.88
C THR A 93 9.26 -13.34 -11.09
N ARG A 94 9.70 -12.82 -12.24
CA ARG A 94 11.11 -12.61 -12.54
C ARG A 94 11.57 -11.30 -11.89
N VAL A 95 12.45 -11.42 -10.90
CA VAL A 95 13.00 -10.26 -10.19
C VAL A 95 14.40 -9.99 -10.72
N GLU A 96 14.62 -8.80 -11.26
CA GLU A 96 15.92 -8.35 -11.80
C GLU A 96 16.48 -7.23 -10.93
N ARG A 97 17.67 -7.48 -10.38
CA ARG A 97 18.43 -6.52 -9.57
C ARG A 97 19.91 -6.67 -9.81
N GLN A 98 20.66 -5.63 -9.55
CA GLN A 98 22.10 -5.64 -9.75
C GLN A 98 22.78 -6.86 -9.08
N GLY A 99 23.57 -7.59 -9.87
CA GLY A 99 24.21 -8.84 -9.44
C GLY A 99 23.33 -10.09 -9.58
N TYR A 100 22.04 -9.91 -9.88
CA TYR A 100 21.07 -10.99 -10.09
C TYR A 100 20.08 -10.62 -11.19
N ASP A 101 20.34 -11.11 -12.41
CA ASP A 101 19.47 -10.86 -13.57
C ASP A 101 19.14 -12.17 -14.30
N PRO A 102 18.22 -12.99 -13.77
CA PRO A 102 17.30 -12.74 -12.66
C PRO A 102 17.81 -13.23 -11.29
N PHE A 103 17.16 -12.74 -10.24
CA PHE A 103 17.22 -13.36 -8.92
C PHE A 103 16.60 -14.77 -8.98
N PRO A 104 17.12 -15.78 -8.23
CA PRO A 104 16.65 -17.15 -8.33
C PRO A 104 15.14 -17.29 -8.13
N GLN A 105 14.44 -17.84 -9.13
CA GLN A 105 13.01 -18.15 -9.07
C GLN A 105 12.80 -19.46 -8.31
N ARG A 106 11.93 -19.43 -7.29
CA ARG A 106 11.58 -20.59 -6.46
C ARG A 106 10.13 -20.53 -6.06
N ASP A 107 9.45 -21.66 -5.97
CA ASP A 107 8.15 -21.73 -5.34
C ASP A 107 8.31 -21.56 -3.82
N LEU A 108 7.76 -20.50 -3.28
CA LEU A 108 7.82 -20.18 -1.84
C LEU A 108 6.64 -20.77 -1.06
N GLY A 109 5.77 -21.54 -1.73
CA GLY A 109 4.69 -22.33 -1.12
C GLY A 109 3.41 -21.55 -0.86
N TRP A 110 3.17 -20.42 -1.58
CA TRP A 110 1.91 -19.68 -1.54
C TRP A 110 1.65 -18.90 -2.82
N THR A 111 0.38 -18.62 -3.08
CA THR A 111 -0.10 -17.90 -4.25
C THR A 111 -0.67 -16.55 -3.83
N ALA A 112 -0.35 -15.50 -4.59
CA ALA A 112 -0.99 -14.21 -4.53
C ALA A 112 -1.74 -13.94 -5.84
N TYR A 113 -2.68 -13.00 -5.84
CA TYR A 113 -3.38 -12.58 -7.05
C TYR A 113 -2.87 -11.23 -7.53
N ALA A 114 -2.60 -11.13 -8.83
CA ALA A 114 -2.33 -9.88 -9.51
C ALA A 114 -3.57 -9.44 -10.29
N MET A 115 -3.92 -8.16 -10.15
CA MET A 115 -5.11 -7.57 -10.76
C MET A 115 -4.98 -6.06 -10.83
N SER A 116 -5.88 -5.42 -11.57
CA SER A 116 -5.99 -3.98 -11.57
C SER A 116 -6.64 -3.46 -10.27
N ARG A 117 -6.30 -2.24 -9.88
CA ARG A 117 -6.96 -1.58 -8.75
C ARG A 117 -8.47 -1.40 -8.94
N PRO A 118 -8.97 -1.03 -10.13
CA PRO A 118 -10.42 -0.99 -10.38
C PRO A 118 -11.13 -2.30 -10.07
N LEU A 119 -10.51 -3.47 -10.36
CA LEU A 119 -11.09 -4.76 -10.04
C LEU A 119 -11.20 -5.00 -8.53
N ILE A 120 -10.13 -4.72 -7.76
CA ILE A 120 -10.16 -4.84 -6.30
C ILE A 120 -11.27 -3.96 -5.70
N GLU A 121 -11.33 -2.68 -6.09
CA GLU A 121 -12.32 -1.75 -5.58
C GLU A 121 -13.75 -2.16 -5.95
N PHE A 122 -13.94 -2.76 -7.14
CA PHE A 122 -15.24 -3.25 -7.58
C PHE A 122 -15.70 -4.44 -6.72
N ILE A 123 -14.85 -5.45 -6.51
CA ILE A 123 -15.19 -6.63 -5.70
C ILE A 123 -15.46 -6.22 -4.25
N LEU A 124 -14.65 -5.32 -3.67
CA LEU A 124 -14.90 -4.82 -2.32
C LEU A 124 -16.29 -4.18 -2.20
N ARG A 125 -16.69 -3.37 -3.19
CA ARG A 125 -18.03 -2.75 -3.17
C ARG A 125 -19.15 -3.78 -3.33
N GLN A 126 -18.94 -4.83 -4.17
CA GLN A 126 -19.92 -5.91 -4.28
C GLN A 126 -20.11 -6.63 -2.94
N ARG A 127 -19.00 -6.98 -2.27
CA ARG A 127 -19.01 -7.64 -0.96
C ARG A 127 -19.60 -6.76 0.16
N LEU A 128 -19.47 -5.44 0.08
CA LEU A 128 -20.15 -4.54 1.01
C LEU A 128 -21.67 -4.55 0.83
N GLY A 129 -22.16 -4.84 -0.36
CA GLY A 129 -23.58 -5.01 -0.64
C GLY A 129 -24.25 -6.20 0.06
N ASP A 130 -23.45 -7.14 0.60
CA ASP A 130 -23.95 -8.27 1.40
C ASP A 130 -24.35 -7.84 2.84
N PHE A 131 -24.11 -6.58 3.22
CA PHE A 131 -24.37 -6.04 4.56
C PHE A 131 -25.47 -4.97 4.51
N ASP A 132 -26.67 -5.31 4.98
CA ASP A 132 -27.86 -4.42 4.95
C ASP A 132 -27.68 -3.12 5.75
N ASN A 133 -26.76 -3.12 6.73
CA ASN A 133 -26.48 -1.97 7.59
C ASN A 133 -25.39 -1.03 7.06
N ILE A 134 -24.78 -1.32 5.89
CA ILE A 134 -23.81 -0.43 5.26
C ILE A 134 -24.50 0.41 4.17
N LEU A 135 -24.49 1.72 4.35
CA LEU A 135 -25.05 2.68 3.40
C LEU A 135 -23.94 3.49 2.74
N VAL A 136 -24.07 3.80 1.45
CA VAL A 136 -23.09 4.59 0.70
C VAL A 136 -23.72 5.86 0.16
N HIS A 137 -23.31 7.00 0.69
CA HIS A 137 -23.66 8.33 0.20
C HIS A 137 -22.63 8.78 -0.83
N GLN A 138 -22.94 8.58 -2.11
CA GLN A 138 -22.09 9.01 -3.24
C GLN A 138 -22.32 10.47 -3.60
N ASN A 139 -21.32 11.09 -4.25
CA ASN A 139 -21.32 12.50 -4.62
C ASN A 139 -21.56 13.42 -3.42
N CYS A 140 -21.06 13.00 -2.25
CA CYS A 140 -21.16 13.72 -0.99
C CYS A 140 -19.77 14.04 -0.47
N ARG A 141 -19.47 15.32 -0.28
CA ARG A 141 -18.16 15.78 0.18
C ARG A 141 -18.17 16.06 1.67
N ALA A 142 -17.41 15.34 2.46
CA ALA A 142 -17.20 15.67 3.87
C ALA A 142 -16.54 17.07 3.98
N LEU A 143 -17.14 17.93 4.79
CA LEU A 143 -16.70 19.31 5.04
C LEU A 143 -15.96 19.43 6.36
N GLY A 144 -16.34 18.68 7.39
CA GLY A 144 -15.75 18.70 8.70
C GLY A 144 -16.29 17.60 9.61
N ILE A 145 -15.52 17.29 10.63
CA ILE A 145 -15.91 16.39 11.72
C ILE A 145 -16.42 17.26 12.86
N THR A 146 -17.58 16.92 13.43
CA THR A 146 -18.17 17.63 14.57
C THR A 146 -17.81 16.92 15.87
N THR A 147 -17.67 17.71 16.96
CA THR A 147 -17.27 17.21 18.28
C THR A 147 -18.27 17.66 19.36
N SER A 148 -18.13 17.08 20.55
CA SER A 148 -18.73 17.62 21.79
C SER A 148 -18.22 19.03 22.09
N ALA A 149 -18.93 19.76 22.94
CA ALA A 149 -18.61 21.16 23.27
C ALA A 149 -17.17 21.34 23.85
N ASP A 150 -16.66 20.32 24.53
CA ASP A 150 -15.29 20.27 25.09
C ASP A 150 -14.27 19.68 24.11
N SER A 151 -14.69 19.34 22.89
CA SER A 151 -13.86 18.73 21.83
C SER A 151 -13.23 17.38 22.19
N THR A 152 -13.70 16.69 23.21
CA THR A 152 -13.13 15.42 23.68
C THR A 152 -13.64 14.20 22.92
N ALA A 153 -14.79 14.30 22.23
CA ALA A 153 -15.39 13.19 21.47
C ALA A 153 -15.97 13.68 20.14
N VAL A 154 -15.93 12.83 19.10
CA VAL A 154 -16.65 13.09 17.86
C VAL A 154 -18.15 12.93 18.06
N THR A 155 -18.94 13.71 17.34
CA THR A 155 -20.40 13.64 17.35
C THR A 155 -21.00 13.41 15.97
N GLY A 156 -20.21 13.50 14.91
CA GLY A 156 -20.65 13.25 13.53
C GLY A 156 -19.79 13.94 12.47
N VAL A 157 -20.35 14.04 11.27
CA VAL A 157 -19.71 14.63 10.10
C VAL A 157 -20.67 15.60 9.42
N GLN A 158 -20.19 16.81 9.11
CA GLN A 158 -20.85 17.74 8.21
C GLN A 158 -20.41 17.44 6.78
N TYR A 159 -21.34 17.33 5.85
CA TYR A 159 -21.06 17.06 4.46
C TYR A 159 -21.97 17.86 3.52
N GLU A 160 -21.52 17.98 2.27
CA GLU A 160 -22.24 18.66 1.18
C GLU A 160 -22.68 17.61 0.16
N THR A 161 -23.95 17.64 -0.19
CA THR A 161 -24.57 16.79 -1.21
C THR A 161 -24.30 17.35 -2.62
N VAL A 162 -24.63 16.56 -3.67
CA VAL A 162 -24.42 16.96 -5.08
C VAL A 162 -25.17 18.23 -5.48
N ASP A 163 -26.30 18.51 -4.85
CA ASP A 163 -27.11 19.72 -5.05
C ASP A 163 -26.68 20.91 -4.15
N GLY A 164 -25.55 20.80 -3.48
CA GLY A 164 -24.95 21.86 -2.67
C GLY A 164 -25.58 22.07 -1.28
N ARG A 165 -26.50 21.20 -0.86
CA ARG A 165 -27.06 21.25 0.49
C ARG A 165 -26.02 20.78 1.50
N ARG A 166 -25.94 21.49 2.62
CA ARG A 166 -25.12 21.09 3.76
C ARG A 166 -25.98 20.32 4.76
N GLU A 167 -25.55 19.13 5.06
CA GLU A 167 -26.21 18.22 5.98
C GLU A 167 -25.25 17.80 7.09
N MET A 168 -25.80 17.37 8.21
CA MET A 168 -25.04 16.83 9.34
C MET A 168 -25.56 15.44 9.66
N LEU A 169 -24.65 14.49 9.80
CA LEU A 169 -24.93 13.12 10.20
C LEU A 169 -24.24 12.83 11.52
N SER A 170 -25.04 12.50 12.54
CA SER A 170 -24.51 12.15 13.87
C SER A 170 -23.92 10.74 13.87
N ALA A 171 -22.81 10.55 14.61
CA ALA A 171 -22.16 9.26 14.80
C ALA A 171 -21.33 9.25 16.08
N GLU A 172 -21.16 8.06 16.66
CA GLU A 172 -20.28 7.81 17.81
C GLU A 172 -18.85 7.50 17.39
N LEU A 173 -18.63 7.07 16.13
CA LEU A 173 -17.34 6.78 15.56
C LEU A 173 -17.22 7.36 14.15
N VAL A 174 -16.10 8.03 13.86
CA VAL A 174 -15.74 8.53 12.53
C VAL A 174 -14.40 7.95 12.12
N VAL A 175 -14.38 7.23 11.00
CA VAL A 175 -13.15 6.74 10.36
C VAL A 175 -12.82 7.65 9.17
N ASP A 176 -11.66 8.32 9.21
CA ASP A 176 -11.18 9.11 8.07
C ASP A 176 -10.27 8.28 7.18
N ALA A 177 -10.81 7.79 6.05
CA ALA A 177 -10.11 7.09 4.97
C ALA A 177 -10.05 7.93 3.69
N SER A 178 -10.11 9.27 3.81
CA SER A 178 -10.18 10.21 2.67
C SER A 178 -8.86 10.34 1.89
N GLY A 179 -7.79 9.73 2.37
CA GLY A 179 -6.44 9.77 1.80
C GLY A 179 -5.67 11.05 2.12
N ARG A 180 -6.28 12.22 1.97
CA ARG A 180 -5.61 13.50 2.32
C ARG A 180 -5.70 13.85 3.81
N GLY A 181 -6.72 13.34 4.51
CA GLY A 181 -6.94 13.61 5.93
C GLY A 181 -7.30 15.06 6.24
N SER A 182 -7.76 15.83 5.26
CA SER A 182 -7.98 17.27 5.42
C SER A 182 -8.99 17.62 6.52
N VAL A 183 -10.03 16.81 6.68
CA VAL A 183 -11.06 17.06 7.71
C VAL A 183 -10.56 16.69 9.11
N THR A 184 -9.79 15.61 9.25
CA THR A 184 -9.14 15.23 10.52
C THR A 184 -8.09 16.24 10.93
N LEU A 185 -7.22 16.66 10.00
CA LEU A 185 -6.16 17.63 10.29
C LEU A 185 -6.75 19.00 10.63
N ALA A 186 -7.79 19.46 9.94
CA ALA A 186 -8.47 20.72 10.25
C ALA A 186 -9.12 20.70 11.65
N LEU A 187 -9.74 19.58 12.05
CA LEU A 187 -10.26 19.41 13.39
C LEU A 187 -9.11 19.48 14.42
N LEU A 188 -8.06 18.69 14.25
CA LEU A 188 -6.94 18.64 15.20
C LEU A 188 -6.22 19.99 15.31
N GLU A 189 -6.05 20.71 14.21
CA GLU A 189 -5.52 22.08 14.20
C GLU A 189 -6.40 23.04 15.02
N SER A 190 -7.73 22.95 14.86
CA SER A 190 -8.68 23.81 15.58
C SER A 190 -8.66 23.62 17.09
N ILE A 191 -8.26 22.43 17.56
CA ILE A 191 -8.12 22.10 18.99
C ILE A 191 -6.67 22.15 19.49
N GLY A 192 -5.71 22.55 18.61
CA GLY A 192 -4.31 22.78 18.97
C GLY A 192 -3.41 21.53 18.97
N PHE A 193 -3.83 20.42 18.40
CA PHE A 193 -3.10 19.14 18.43
C PHE A 193 -2.81 18.61 17.02
N LEU A 194 -1.76 19.10 16.35
CA LEU A 194 -1.30 18.54 15.09
C LEU A 194 -0.28 17.41 15.32
N PRO A 195 -0.37 16.29 14.59
CA PRO A 195 0.61 15.21 14.68
C PRO A 195 1.98 15.67 14.17
N PRO A 196 3.08 15.27 14.81
CA PRO A 196 4.41 15.38 14.22
C PRO A 196 4.47 14.68 12.87
N VAL A 197 5.31 15.17 11.95
CA VAL A 197 5.40 14.64 10.59
C VAL A 197 6.84 14.28 10.27
N THR A 198 7.03 13.07 9.72
CA THR A 198 8.27 12.69 9.01
C THR A 198 7.98 12.67 7.52
N SER A 199 8.83 13.33 6.72
CA SER A 199 8.70 13.33 5.26
C SER A 199 9.99 12.96 4.56
N ILE A 200 9.87 12.27 3.40
CA ILE A 200 10.98 11.91 2.53
C ILE A 200 10.63 12.36 1.11
N GLY A 201 11.34 13.37 0.63
CA GLY A 201 11.14 13.92 -0.71
C GLY A 201 11.86 13.09 -1.76
N VAL A 202 11.14 12.41 -2.64
CA VAL A 202 11.68 11.39 -3.55
C VAL A 202 11.71 11.81 -5.01
N ASP A 203 10.91 12.79 -5.43
CA ASP A 203 10.81 13.28 -6.80
C ASP A 203 10.80 12.15 -7.86
N ILE A 204 9.77 11.31 -7.82
CA ILE A 204 9.63 10.18 -8.73
C ILE A 204 8.46 10.38 -9.69
N GLY A 205 8.68 10.11 -10.98
CA GLY A 205 7.65 10.10 -12.01
C GLY A 205 7.36 8.68 -12.50
N TYR A 206 6.11 8.46 -12.87
CA TYR A 206 5.62 7.19 -13.39
C TYR A 206 4.96 7.36 -14.75
N ALA A 207 5.10 6.34 -15.60
CA ALA A 207 4.23 6.15 -16.76
C ALA A 207 3.71 4.71 -16.79
N GLY A 208 2.39 4.56 -16.93
CA GLY A 208 1.71 3.27 -16.98
C GLY A 208 1.06 3.02 -18.32
N ALA A 209 1.17 1.79 -18.83
CA ALA A 209 0.51 1.35 -20.05
C ALA A 209 -0.01 -0.08 -19.91
N VAL A 210 -1.07 -0.40 -20.66
CA VAL A 210 -1.67 -1.73 -20.71
C VAL A 210 -1.41 -2.34 -22.07
N PHE A 211 -1.04 -3.63 -22.10
CA PHE A 211 -0.79 -4.40 -23.32
C PHE A 211 -1.59 -5.70 -23.30
N ALA A 212 -2.05 -6.14 -24.47
CA ALA A 212 -2.56 -7.50 -24.61
C ALA A 212 -1.38 -8.48 -24.45
N ILE A 213 -1.57 -9.59 -23.73
CA ILE A 213 -0.55 -10.65 -23.64
C ILE A 213 -0.50 -11.37 -24.97
N PRO A 214 0.65 -11.42 -25.68
CA PRO A 214 0.79 -12.16 -26.93
C PRO A 214 0.67 -13.67 -26.72
N GLU A 215 0.31 -14.41 -27.76
CA GLU A 215 0.23 -15.88 -27.70
C GLU A 215 1.60 -16.54 -27.49
N ASP A 216 2.67 -15.92 -27.99
CA ASP A 216 4.07 -16.33 -27.83
C ASP A 216 4.76 -15.70 -26.61
N ALA A 217 3.99 -15.20 -25.64
CA ALA A 217 4.53 -14.65 -24.40
C ALA A 217 5.41 -15.65 -23.66
N PRO A 218 6.47 -15.20 -22.97
CA PRO A 218 7.31 -16.07 -22.13
C PRO A 218 6.48 -16.89 -21.15
N SER A 219 6.84 -18.18 -20.99
CA SER A 219 6.14 -19.13 -20.11
C SER A 219 6.85 -19.37 -18.76
N ASP A 220 8.12 -18.95 -18.65
CA ASP A 220 8.96 -19.11 -17.47
C ASP A 220 8.72 -18.06 -16.37
N TRP A 221 7.92 -17.05 -16.68
CA TRP A 221 7.43 -16.03 -15.73
C TRP A 221 6.11 -15.43 -16.21
N LYS A 222 5.35 -14.85 -15.27
CA LYS A 222 4.12 -14.10 -15.54
C LYS A 222 4.27 -12.60 -15.28
N GLY A 223 5.20 -12.22 -14.39
CA GLY A 223 5.49 -10.84 -14.03
C GLY A 223 6.98 -10.56 -13.96
N VAL A 224 7.36 -9.28 -14.09
CA VAL A 224 8.75 -8.80 -13.99
C VAL A 224 8.83 -7.64 -13.03
N LEU A 225 9.77 -7.69 -12.09
CA LEU A 225 10.18 -6.58 -11.23
C LEU A 225 11.62 -6.21 -11.57
N LEU A 226 11.83 -5.09 -12.23
CA LEU A 226 13.16 -4.58 -12.55
C LEU A 226 13.52 -3.44 -11.60
N HIS A 227 14.44 -3.72 -10.69
CA HIS A 227 14.96 -2.74 -9.74
C HIS A 227 16.10 -1.92 -10.35
N PRO A 228 16.15 -0.59 -10.13
CA PRO A 228 17.31 0.21 -10.48
C PRO A 228 18.56 -0.22 -9.68
N SER A 229 19.73 0.00 -10.25
CA SER A 229 21.02 -0.15 -9.56
C SER A 229 21.34 1.12 -8.78
N ALA A 230 20.63 1.33 -7.67
CA ALA A 230 20.79 2.52 -6.85
C ALA A 230 22.19 2.62 -6.22
N PRO A 231 22.79 3.83 -6.11
CA PRO A 231 22.28 5.12 -6.54
C PRO A 231 22.59 5.48 -8.01
N ALA A 232 23.35 4.63 -8.72
CA ALA A 232 23.88 4.94 -10.06
C ALA A 232 22.79 4.96 -11.14
N ASP A 233 21.73 4.17 -10.99
CA ASP A 233 20.59 4.11 -11.91
C ASP A 233 19.29 4.48 -11.17
N VAL A 234 18.42 5.21 -11.86
CA VAL A 234 17.16 5.74 -11.31
C VAL A 234 15.91 5.13 -11.98
N ARG A 235 16.11 4.30 -13.03
CA ARG A 235 15.04 3.74 -13.85
C ARG A 235 14.64 2.35 -13.38
N GLY A 236 13.35 2.17 -13.09
CA GLY A 236 12.76 0.88 -12.72
C GLY A 236 11.55 0.56 -13.56
N CYS A 237 11.15 -0.70 -13.53
CA CYS A 237 9.97 -1.16 -14.25
C CYS A 237 9.28 -2.29 -13.49
N ILE A 238 7.95 -2.30 -13.55
CA ILE A 238 7.10 -3.39 -13.09
C ILE A 238 6.19 -3.79 -14.24
N LEU A 239 6.15 -5.07 -14.57
CA LEU A 239 5.18 -5.69 -15.48
C LEU A 239 4.44 -6.76 -14.71
N ILE A 240 3.12 -6.67 -14.62
CA ILE A 240 2.27 -7.69 -13.98
C ILE A 240 1.12 -8.10 -14.90
N PRO A 241 0.67 -9.36 -14.85
CA PRO A 241 -0.57 -9.74 -15.48
C PRO A 241 -1.76 -9.12 -14.71
N VAL A 242 -2.82 -8.81 -15.43
CA VAL A 242 -4.10 -8.39 -14.85
C VAL A 242 -5.24 -9.10 -15.58
N GLU A 243 -6.45 -8.98 -15.10
CA GLU A 243 -7.64 -9.58 -15.68
C GLU A 243 -7.77 -9.33 -17.19
N ASN A 244 -8.52 -10.18 -17.90
CA ASN A 244 -8.76 -10.14 -19.36
C ASN A 244 -7.49 -10.33 -20.22
N ASN A 245 -6.57 -11.19 -19.80
CA ASN A 245 -5.33 -11.55 -20.51
C ASN A 245 -4.49 -10.32 -20.91
N ARG A 246 -4.21 -9.44 -19.95
CA ARG A 246 -3.47 -8.20 -20.19
C ARG A 246 -2.26 -8.11 -19.27
N TRP A 247 -1.23 -7.44 -19.76
CA TRP A 247 -0.15 -6.91 -18.94
C TRP A 247 -0.36 -5.44 -18.59
N MET A 248 -0.11 -5.10 -17.35
CA MET A 248 0.03 -3.73 -16.90
C MET A 248 1.51 -3.45 -16.66
N VAL A 249 2.05 -2.42 -17.33
CA VAL A 249 3.47 -2.04 -17.26
C VAL A 249 3.56 -0.66 -16.65
N ALA A 250 4.33 -0.52 -15.59
CA ALA A 250 4.67 0.77 -15.00
C ALA A 250 6.18 1.01 -15.05
N LEU A 251 6.55 2.13 -15.63
CA LEU A 251 7.90 2.68 -15.62
C LEU A 251 8.02 3.67 -14.48
N ALA A 252 9.16 3.71 -13.83
CA ALA A 252 9.49 4.67 -12.79
C ALA A 252 10.85 5.31 -13.10
N GLY A 253 10.97 6.61 -12.83
CA GLY A 253 12.22 7.36 -12.95
C GLY A 253 12.28 8.48 -11.94
N ARG A 254 13.46 8.82 -11.44
CA ARG A 254 13.69 9.79 -10.36
C ARG A 254 14.50 10.99 -10.83
N ASN A 255 14.46 12.06 -10.03
CA ASN A 255 15.33 13.23 -10.17
C ASN A 255 15.25 13.89 -11.56
N GLY A 256 14.03 14.03 -12.08
CA GLY A 256 13.78 14.64 -13.40
C GLY A 256 13.91 13.68 -14.60
N ASP A 257 14.44 12.46 -14.42
CA ASP A 257 14.50 11.43 -15.46
C ASP A 257 13.18 10.64 -15.52
N TRP A 258 12.09 11.37 -15.78
CA TRP A 258 10.74 10.82 -15.73
C TRP A 258 10.34 10.16 -17.06
N PRO A 259 9.64 9.00 -17.00
CA PRO A 259 9.22 8.31 -18.21
C PRO A 259 8.22 9.16 -19.01
N PRO A 260 8.38 9.19 -20.36
CA PRO A 260 7.48 9.93 -21.26
C PRO A 260 6.05 9.38 -21.30
N GLY A 261 5.08 10.25 -21.66
CA GLY A 261 3.67 9.89 -21.83
C GLY A 261 3.26 9.56 -23.26
N ASP A 262 4.15 9.65 -24.23
CA ASP A 262 3.93 9.26 -25.60
C ASP A 262 4.51 7.87 -25.89
N GLU A 263 3.98 7.20 -26.91
CA GLU A 263 4.33 5.80 -27.22
C GLU A 263 5.81 5.63 -27.58
N LYS A 264 6.32 6.51 -28.44
CA LYS A 264 7.71 6.45 -28.88
C LYS A 264 8.68 6.61 -27.72
N GLY A 265 8.41 7.60 -26.87
CA GLY A 265 9.18 7.87 -25.66
C GLY A 265 9.08 6.75 -24.63
N PHE A 266 7.87 6.21 -24.42
CA PHE A 266 7.64 5.06 -23.52
C PHE A 266 8.48 3.83 -23.95
N ILE A 267 8.42 3.44 -25.21
CA ILE A 267 9.19 2.31 -25.73
C ILE A 267 10.70 2.59 -25.70
N ALA A 268 11.12 3.82 -26.00
CA ALA A 268 12.54 4.22 -25.88
C ALA A 268 13.03 4.11 -24.43
N PHE A 269 12.21 4.51 -23.46
CA PHE A 269 12.54 4.38 -22.03
C PHE A 269 12.64 2.91 -21.61
N VAL A 270 11.70 2.04 -22.04
CA VAL A 270 11.76 0.60 -21.76
C VAL A 270 13.01 -0.03 -22.37
N ARG A 271 13.39 0.37 -23.61
CA ARG A 271 14.63 -0.12 -24.26
C ARG A 271 15.90 0.27 -23.53
N SER A 272 15.88 1.40 -22.82
CA SER A 272 17.04 1.91 -22.06
C SER A 272 17.19 1.30 -20.65
N LEU A 273 16.25 0.46 -20.23
CA LEU A 273 16.34 -0.24 -18.95
C LEU A 273 17.55 -1.19 -18.95
N ARG A 274 18.07 -1.48 -17.77
CA ARG A 274 19.27 -2.29 -17.55
C ARG A 274 19.21 -3.69 -18.18
N THR A 275 18.03 -4.28 -18.29
CA THR A 275 17.81 -5.58 -18.93
C THR A 275 16.77 -5.45 -20.06
N PRO A 276 16.85 -6.26 -21.11
CA PRO A 276 15.92 -6.21 -22.24
C PRO A 276 14.60 -6.96 -22.01
N THR A 277 14.40 -7.59 -20.85
CA THR A 277 13.28 -8.52 -20.59
C THR A 277 11.93 -7.90 -20.89
N VAL A 278 11.62 -6.75 -20.30
CA VAL A 278 10.33 -6.08 -20.51
C VAL A 278 10.21 -5.56 -21.94
N TYR A 279 11.29 -4.99 -22.51
CA TYR A 279 11.28 -4.57 -23.92
C TYR A 279 10.95 -5.72 -24.85
N ASN A 280 11.59 -6.88 -24.69
CA ASN A 280 11.34 -8.05 -25.52
C ASN A 280 9.90 -8.56 -25.40
N ALA A 281 9.31 -8.47 -24.21
CA ALA A 281 7.92 -8.88 -23.99
C ALA A 281 6.91 -7.97 -24.70
N ILE A 282 7.13 -6.64 -24.70
CA ILE A 282 6.11 -5.69 -25.19
C ILE A 282 6.36 -5.10 -26.56
N LYS A 283 7.56 -5.27 -27.17
CA LYS A 283 7.93 -4.65 -28.47
C LYS A 283 6.98 -4.99 -29.63
N GLY A 284 6.32 -6.14 -29.57
CA GLY A 284 5.31 -6.60 -30.54
C GLY A 284 3.89 -6.69 -29.98
N ALA A 285 3.71 -6.42 -28.70
CA ALA A 285 2.41 -6.53 -28.04
C ALA A 285 1.51 -5.33 -28.38
N LYS A 286 0.22 -5.59 -28.59
CA LYS A 286 -0.79 -4.55 -28.85
C LYS A 286 -1.02 -3.73 -27.58
N ARG A 287 -0.71 -2.44 -27.62
CA ARG A 287 -1.04 -1.50 -26.53
C ARG A 287 -2.55 -1.23 -26.51
N LEU A 288 -3.10 -1.23 -25.30
CA LEU A 288 -4.51 -1.00 -25.02
C LEU A 288 -4.68 0.33 -24.26
N GLY A 289 -5.46 1.23 -24.83
CA GLY A 289 -5.71 2.54 -24.18
C GLY A 289 -4.53 3.53 -24.26
N GLN A 290 -4.56 4.54 -23.40
CA GLN A 290 -3.55 5.62 -23.35
C GLN A 290 -2.49 5.33 -22.29
N ILE A 291 -1.33 5.98 -22.43
CA ILE A 291 -0.28 5.98 -21.42
C ILE A 291 -0.69 7.01 -20.36
N SER A 292 -0.80 6.56 -19.11
CA SER A 292 -1.10 7.42 -17.96
C SER A 292 0.18 7.85 -17.27
N ARG A 293 0.26 9.12 -16.85
CA ARG A 293 1.40 9.65 -16.09
C ARG A 293 0.97 10.02 -14.67
N PHE A 294 1.87 9.82 -13.73
CA PHE A 294 1.67 10.21 -12.34
C PHE A 294 3.00 10.67 -11.73
N GLY A 295 2.98 11.76 -10.98
CA GLY A 295 4.13 12.25 -10.22
C GLY A 295 3.90 12.06 -8.72
N PHE A 296 4.96 11.71 -8.00
CA PHE A 296 4.95 11.57 -6.56
C PHE A 296 6.16 12.28 -5.96
N ALA A 297 5.88 13.34 -5.19
CA ALA A 297 6.93 14.23 -4.69
C ALA A 297 7.56 13.72 -3.38
N GLU A 298 6.73 13.17 -2.46
CA GLU A 298 7.20 12.82 -1.13
C GLU A 298 6.34 11.75 -0.44
N SER A 299 6.98 10.91 0.36
CA SER A 299 6.35 10.07 1.37
C SER A 299 6.12 10.89 2.65
N ILE A 300 4.98 10.67 3.32
CA ILE A 300 4.61 11.40 4.53
C ILE A 300 4.09 10.41 5.57
N TRP A 301 4.66 10.43 6.77
CA TRP A 301 4.13 9.73 7.93
C TRP A 301 3.72 10.76 8.99
N ARG A 302 2.44 10.81 9.33
CA ARG A 302 1.88 11.62 10.40
C ARG A 302 1.79 10.76 11.65
N HIS A 303 2.53 11.15 12.67
CA HIS A 303 2.67 10.41 13.92
C HIS A 303 1.49 10.68 14.87
N PHE A 304 0.29 10.24 14.48
CA PHE A 304 -0.90 10.37 15.32
C PHE A 304 -0.76 9.63 16.67
N GLU A 305 0.05 8.57 16.73
CA GLU A 305 0.36 7.82 17.94
C GLU A 305 1.12 8.63 18.99
N ARG A 306 1.67 9.80 18.60
CA ARG A 306 2.40 10.72 19.49
C ARG A 306 1.54 11.87 19.99
N LEU A 307 0.28 11.93 19.60
CA LEU A 307 -0.63 12.95 20.11
C LEU A 307 -0.99 12.66 21.56
N GLU A 308 -0.94 13.70 22.39
CA GLU A 308 -1.38 13.62 23.78
C GLU A 308 -2.90 13.43 23.87
N ILE A 309 -3.63 14.14 23.00
CA ILE A 309 -5.09 14.12 22.93
C ILE A 309 -5.52 13.73 21.52
N MET A 310 -6.39 12.75 21.45
CA MET A 310 -7.11 12.35 20.25
C MET A 310 -8.59 12.26 20.61
N PRO A 311 -9.49 12.96 19.92
CA PRO A 311 -10.92 12.89 20.23
C PRO A 311 -11.43 11.44 20.22
N ARG A 312 -12.17 11.06 21.27
CA ARG A 312 -12.81 9.75 21.36
C ARG A 312 -13.65 9.50 20.11
N GLY A 313 -13.53 8.31 19.53
CA GLY A 313 -14.29 7.93 18.32
C GLY A 313 -13.74 8.50 17.01
N LEU A 314 -12.51 9.09 16.98
CA LEU A 314 -11.85 9.50 15.75
C LEU A 314 -10.73 8.52 15.39
N VAL A 315 -10.81 7.91 14.19
CA VAL A 315 -9.85 6.91 13.70
C VAL A 315 -9.41 7.28 12.27
N PRO A 316 -8.23 7.89 12.07
CA PRO A 316 -7.63 8.03 10.74
C PRO A 316 -7.11 6.67 10.24
N ILE A 317 -7.12 6.43 8.90
CA ILE A 317 -6.66 5.18 8.29
C ILE A 317 -6.01 5.43 6.91
N GLY A 318 -5.08 4.57 6.52
CA GLY A 318 -4.42 4.60 5.21
C GLY A 318 -3.56 5.84 4.99
N ASP A 319 -3.68 6.47 3.82
CA ASP A 319 -2.87 7.64 3.45
C ASP A 319 -3.12 8.86 4.36
N VAL A 320 -4.16 8.84 5.20
CA VAL A 320 -4.36 9.85 6.26
C VAL A 320 -3.25 9.73 7.30
N ILE A 321 -2.86 8.50 7.66
CA ILE A 321 -1.74 8.24 8.58
C ILE A 321 -0.42 8.30 7.81
N CYS A 322 -0.27 7.48 6.76
CA CYS A 322 0.99 7.37 6.05
C CYS A 322 0.81 7.20 4.55
N ARG A 323 1.36 8.14 3.79
CA ARG A 323 1.42 8.09 2.35
C ARG A 323 2.80 7.60 1.92
N PHE A 324 2.88 6.37 1.43
CA PHE A 324 4.10 5.72 0.96
C PHE A 324 4.42 6.06 -0.49
N ASN A 325 5.69 5.95 -0.86
CA ASN A 325 6.11 5.92 -2.26
C ASN A 325 5.46 4.71 -2.97
N PRO A 326 4.65 4.93 -4.02
CA PRO A 326 3.87 3.89 -4.69
C PRO A 326 4.71 2.74 -5.27
N VAL A 327 5.98 2.98 -5.59
CA VAL A 327 6.89 1.98 -6.19
C VAL A 327 7.02 0.71 -5.34
N TYR A 328 6.79 0.79 -4.04
CA TYR A 328 6.88 -0.35 -3.11
C TYR A 328 5.57 -1.13 -2.95
N GLY A 329 4.45 -0.62 -3.46
CA GLY A 329 3.15 -1.30 -3.45
C GLY A 329 2.51 -1.49 -2.06
N GLN A 330 2.94 -0.75 -1.02
CA GLN A 330 2.57 -1.01 0.37
C GLN A 330 1.26 -0.36 0.82
N GLY A 331 0.92 0.83 0.27
CA GLY A 331 -0.16 1.68 0.82
C GLY A 331 -1.52 0.98 0.95
N MET A 332 -1.95 0.25 -0.08
CA MET A 332 -3.23 -0.50 -0.02
C MET A 332 -3.19 -1.59 1.05
N THR A 333 -2.08 -2.32 1.13
CA THR A 333 -1.89 -3.41 2.09
C THR A 333 -1.94 -2.89 3.52
N VAL A 334 -1.22 -1.81 3.83
CA VAL A 334 -1.23 -1.21 5.17
C VAL A 334 -2.64 -0.73 5.53
N ALA A 335 -3.34 -0.04 4.62
CA ALA A 335 -4.70 0.44 4.88
C ALA A 335 -5.69 -0.70 5.19
N VAL A 336 -5.56 -1.85 4.51
CA VAL A 336 -6.39 -3.03 4.80
C VAL A 336 -6.00 -3.69 6.13
N GLN A 337 -4.70 -3.78 6.43
CA GLN A 337 -4.22 -4.30 7.72
C GLN A 337 -4.65 -3.41 8.88
N GLU A 338 -4.70 -2.09 8.71
CA GLU A 338 -5.25 -1.15 9.67
C GLU A 338 -6.76 -1.39 9.88
N ALA A 339 -7.53 -1.63 8.82
CA ALA A 339 -8.95 -1.99 8.94
C ALA A 339 -9.16 -3.33 9.67
N SER A 340 -8.33 -4.35 9.38
CA SER A 340 -8.34 -5.61 10.10
C SER A 340 -7.93 -5.43 11.59
N LEU A 341 -6.97 -4.56 11.89
CA LEU A 341 -6.63 -4.17 13.27
C LEU A 341 -7.83 -3.53 13.99
N LEU A 342 -8.52 -2.59 13.34
CA LEU A 342 -9.73 -1.97 13.88
C LEU A 342 -10.80 -3.02 14.21
N HIS A 343 -11.05 -3.95 13.27
CA HIS A 343 -11.98 -5.06 13.48
C HIS A 343 -11.61 -5.90 14.72
N ARG A 344 -10.36 -6.33 14.84
CA ARG A 344 -9.89 -7.13 15.99
C ARG A 344 -10.01 -6.36 17.31
N LEU A 345 -9.68 -5.08 17.34
CA LEU A 345 -9.81 -4.27 18.56
C LEU A 345 -11.25 -4.16 19.02
N LEU A 346 -12.20 -3.98 18.10
CA LEU A 346 -13.63 -3.93 18.42
C LEU A 346 -14.16 -5.29 18.85
N GLN A 347 -13.76 -6.36 18.17
CA GLN A 347 -14.20 -7.73 18.45
C GLN A 347 -13.71 -8.25 19.81
N THR A 348 -12.50 -7.87 20.23
CA THR A 348 -11.88 -8.36 21.47
C THR A 348 -12.05 -7.41 22.64
N SER A 349 -12.72 -6.27 22.47
CA SER A 349 -12.92 -5.31 23.55
C SER A 349 -13.80 -5.89 24.66
N THR A 350 -13.30 -5.83 25.88
CA THR A 350 -14.03 -6.17 27.10
C THR A 350 -14.38 -4.92 27.92
N GLU A 351 -14.06 -3.73 27.40
CA GLU A 351 -14.31 -2.46 28.08
C GLU A 351 -15.82 -2.17 28.15
N ARG A 352 -16.27 -1.53 29.22
CA ARG A 352 -17.65 -1.10 29.37
C ARG A 352 -18.05 -0.08 28.26
N ASP A 353 -17.12 0.76 27.86
CA ASP A 353 -17.20 1.64 26.69
C ASP A 353 -16.06 1.29 25.71
N PRO A 354 -16.32 0.47 24.69
CA PRO A 354 -15.29 0.06 23.74
C PRO A 354 -14.63 1.19 22.96
N LEU A 355 -15.26 2.38 22.88
CA LEU A 355 -14.71 3.54 22.16
C LEU A 355 -13.76 4.39 22.99
N ASP A 356 -13.75 4.24 24.33
CA ASP A 356 -12.97 5.11 25.22
C ASP A 356 -11.46 5.10 24.90
N LYS A 357 -10.88 3.92 24.71
CA LYS A 357 -9.44 3.77 24.39
C LYS A 357 -9.16 3.37 22.95
N LEU A 358 -10.22 3.24 22.12
CA LEU A 358 -10.10 2.68 20.76
C LEU A 358 -9.09 3.46 19.92
N SER A 359 -9.24 4.78 19.83
CA SER A 359 -8.37 5.62 18.99
C SER A 359 -6.90 5.47 19.39
N LYS A 360 -6.60 5.49 20.69
CA LYS A 360 -5.22 5.33 21.19
C LYS A 360 -4.66 3.94 20.90
N SER A 361 -5.42 2.88 21.19
CA SER A 361 -5.00 1.50 20.94
C SER A 361 -4.81 1.23 19.45
N PHE A 362 -5.72 1.74 18.62
CA PHE A 362 -5.64 1.63 17.18
C PHE A 362 -4.38 2.34 16.64
N LEU A 363 -4.15 3.61 17.02
CA LEU A 363 -3.01 4.38 16.54
C LEU A 363 -1.67 3.77 16.96
N SER A 364 -1.58 3.24 18.19
CA SER A 364 -0.40 2.50 18.64
C SER A 364 -0.15 1.26 17.79
N GLY A 365 -1.19 0.46 17.49
CA GLY A 365 -1.07 -0.72 16.63
C GLY A 365 -0.78 -0.37 15.16
N ALA A 366 -1.42 0.67 14.62
CA ALA A 366 -1.18 1.16 13.27
C ALA A 366 0.27 1.64 13.09
N ALA A 367 0.86 2.27 14.11
CA ALA A 367 2.25 2.70 14.09
C ALA A 367 3.24 1.55 13.87
N PHE A 368 2.97 0.33 14.35
CA PHE A 368 3.78 -0.86 14.06
C PHE A 368 3.65 -1.29 12.60
N LEU A 369 2.42 -1.33 12.06
CA LEU A 369 2.18 -1.69 10.67
C LEU A 369 2.86 -0.69 9.71
N VAL A 370 2.69 0.60 10.00
CA VAL A 370 3.31 1.68 9.24
C VAL A 370 4.83 1.64 9.38
N GLY A 371 5.36 1.42 10.59
CA GLY A 371 6.80 1.42 10.87
C GLY A 371 7.56 0.37 10.05
N ASP A 372 7.04 -0.86 9.98
CA ASP A 372 7.64 -1.92 9.16
C ASP A 372 7.62 -1.56 7.66
N ALA A 373 6.49 -1.05 7.16
CA ALA A 373 6.37 -0.63 5.77
C ALA A 373 7.26 0.59 5.46
N TRP A 374 7.32 1.58 6.36
CA TRP A 374 8.16 2.77 6.24
C TRP A 374 9.65 2.44 6.15
N ALA A 375 10.12 1.54 7.00
CA ALA A 375 11.51 1.10 6.99
C ALA A 375 11.90 0.39 5.67
N MET A 376 10.95 -0.30 5.02
CA MET A 376 11.19 -0.95 3.73
C MET A 376 11.09 0.00 2.53
N SER A 377 10.54 1.21 2.70
CA SER A 377 10.47 2.25 1.65
C SER A 377 11.45 3.39 1.90
N ALA A 378 11.60 3.82 3.15
CA ALA A 378 12.45 4.96 3.52
C ALA A 378 13.93 4.70 3.25
N ILE A 379 14.44 3.53 3.66
CA ILE A 379 15.86 3.18 3.46
C ILE A 379 16.22 3.12 1.97
N PRO A 380 15.49 2.40 1.10
CA PRO A 380 15.76 2.41 -0.33
C PRO A 380 15.68 3.79 -0.98
N ASP A 381 14.75 4.64 -0.54
CA ASP A 381 14.64 5.99 -1.12
C ASP A 381 15.82 6.90 -0.72
N LEU A 382 16.30 6.80 0.52
CA LEU A 382 17.41 7.61 1.05
C LEU A 382 18.78 7.24 0.46
N ILE A 383 18.92 6.14 -0.27
CA ILE A 383 20.16 5.77 -0.97
C ILE A 383 20.54 6.78 -2.06
N TYR A 384 19.58 7.48 -2.64
CA TYR A 384 19.83 8.51 -3.65
C TYR A 384 20.23 9.82 -2.95
N PRO A 385 21.36 10.43 -3.32
CA PRO A 385 21.82 11.68 -2.69
C PRO A 385 20.84 12.84 -2.78
N GLN A 386 20.03 12.88 -3.86
CA GLN A 386 19.02 13.92 -4.10
C GLN A 386 17.75 13.76 -3.26
N THR A 387 17.52 12.57 -2.68
CA THR A 387 16.38 12.33 -1.79
C THR A 387 16.51 13.19 -0.55
N ARG A 388 15.48 14.01 -0.29
CA ARG A 388 15.40 14.88 0.88
C ARG A 388 14.82 14.09 2.06
N GLY A 389 15.42 14.21 3.22
CA GLY A 389 15.01 13.55 4.45
C GLY A 389 16.21 13.26 5.33
N GLU A 390 15.96 13.06 6.61
CA GLU A 390 16.99 12.69 7.57
C GLU A 390 17.38 11.22 7.39
N ARG A 391 18.69 10.97 7.24
CA ARG A 391 19.21 9.62 7.19
C ARG A 391 19.43 9.10 8.61
N PRO A 392 18.90 7.90 8.95
CA PRO A 392 19.18 7.30 10.27
C PRO A 392 20.68 7.19 10.54
N ALA A 393 21.07 7.29 11.79
CA ALA A 393 22.48 7.21 12.20
C ALA A 393 23.13 5.87 11.79
N ASP A 394 22.35 4.80 11.66
CA ASP A 394 22.79 3.47 11.26
C ASP A 394 22.48 3.15 9.79
N PHE A 395 22.26 4.16 8.94
CA PHE A 395 21.82 4.03 7.55
C PHE A 395 22.71 3.10 6.72
N ASP A 396 24.05 3.31 6.76
CA ASP A 396 24.98 2.48 5.99
C ASP A 396 25.00 1.03 6.48
N ARG A 397 24.85 0.82 7.79
CA ARG A 397 24.71 -0.51 8.37
C ARG A 397 23.43 -1.19 7.91
N ALA A 398 22.32 -0.46 7.82
CA ALA A 398 21.03 -0.99 7.33
C ALA A 398 21.12 -1.38 5.85
N LEU A 399 21.80 -0.59 5.01
CA LEU A 399 22.06 -0.93 3.60
C LEU A 399 22.95 -2.19 3.48
N GLY A 400 24.02 -2.27 4.28
CA GLY A 400 24.90 -3.44 4.34
C GLY A 400 24.14 -4.70 4.76
N PHE A 401 23.27 -4.59 5.77
CA PHE A 401 22.39 -5.66 6.24
C PHE A 401 21.46 -6.14 5.12
N ALA A 402 20.73 -5.23 4.47
CA ALA A 402 19.81 -5.57 3.38
C ALA A 402 20.53 -6.25 2.20
N SER A 403 21.73 -5.77 1.86
CA SER A 403 22.58 -6.37 0.81
C SER A 403 23.03 -7.79 1.18
N ALA A 404 23.53 -8.00 2.40
CA ALA A 404 23.95 -9.31 2.89
C ALA A 404 22.78 -10.31 2.95
N LEU A 405 21.63 -9.85 3.45
CA LEU A 405 20.40 -10.66 3.51
C LEU A 405 19.95 -11.13 2.11
N ASN A 406 20.02 -10.25 1.11
CA ASN A 406 19.71 -10.61 -0.29
C ASN A 406 20.72 -11.64 -0.84
N ARG A 407 22.02 -11.53 -0.52
CA ARG A 407 23.00 -12.54 -0.95
C ARG A 407 22.74 -13.91 -0.33
N ILE A 408 22.40 -13.96 0.95
CA ILE A 408 22.03 -15.21 1.62
C ILE A 408 20.75 -15.79 0.98
N ALA A 409 19.74 -14.95 0.76
CA ALA A 409 18.46 -15.36 0.16
C ALA A 409 18.64 -15.93 -1.27
N ALA A 410 19.62 -15.45 -2.03
CA ALA A 410 19.93 -16.00 -3.35
C ALA A 410 20.37 -17.48 -3.29
N GLY A 411 21.09 -17.88 -2.25
CA GLY A 411 21.57 -19.26 -2.05
C GLY A 411 20.65 -20.16 -1.19
N ASP A 412 19.78 -19.56 -0.35
CA ASP A 412 19.01 -20.25 0.67
C ASP A 412 17.50 -20.01 0.48
N ALA A 413 16.75 -21.06 0.18
CA ALA A 413 15.31 -20.98 -0.09
C ALA A 413 14.49 -20.57 1.15
N ALA A 414 14.91 -20.96 2.36
CA ALA A 414 14.20 -20.59 3.59
C ALA A 414 14.37 -19.11 3.90
N VAL A 415 15.58 -18.58 3.73
CA VAL A 415 15.84 -17.14 3.88
C VAL A 415 15.16 -16.35 2.76
N HIS A 416 15.16 -16.85 1.53
CA HIS A 416 14.41 -16.23 0.42
C HIS A 416 12.93 -16.10 0.76
N LYS A 417 12.31 -17.20 1.22
CA LYS A 417 10.91 -17.19 1.67
C LYS A 417 10.67 -16.15 2.76
N LEU A 418 11.52 -16.12 3.78
CA LEU A 418 11.41 -15.17 4.89
C LEU A 418 11.49 -13.71 4.41
N VAL A 419 12.45 -13.40 3.53
CA VAL A 419 12.60 -12.06 2.95
C VAL A 419 11.35 -11.65 2.17
N VAL A 420 10.81 -12.53 1.35
CA VAL A 420 9.61 -12.24 0.56
C VAL A 420 8.36 -12.13 1.44
N GLU A 421 8.23 -12.95 2.50
CA GLU A 421 7.14 -12.83 3.46
C GLU A 421 7.16 -11.47 4.19
N VAL A 422 8.33 -10.94 4.53
CA VAL A 422 8.48 -9.60 5.11
C VAL A 422 8.16 -8.52 4.08
N GLN A 423 8.67 -8.62 2.85
CA GLN A 423 8.36 -7.68 1.77
C GLN A 423 6.87 -7.63 1.43
N HIS A 424 6.17 -8.75 1.58
CA HIS A 424 4.73 -8.85 1.41
C HIS A 424 3.92 -8.48 2.67
N LEU A 425 4.56 -7.95 3.71
CA LEU A 425 3.92 -7.55 4.99
C LEU A 425 3.12 -8.72 5.64
N LEU A 426 3.58 -9.95 5.42
CA LEU A 426 3.06 -11.16 6.06
C LEU A 426 3.72 -11.43 7.41
N LYS A 427 4.96 -10.95 7.56
CA LYS A 427 5.76 -11.02 8.78
C LYS A 427 6.38 -9.67 9.10
N PRO A 428 6.55 -9.32 10.38
CA PRO A 428 7.23 -8.10 10.78
C PRO A 428 8.75 -8.22 10.56
N GLN A 429 9.44 -7.07 10.38
CA GLN A 429 10.91 -7.08 10.25
C GLN A 429 11.65 -7.61 11.48
N SER A 430 10.99 -7.64 12.64
CA SER A 430 11.57 -8.22 13.88
C SER A 430 12.01 -9.68 13.72
N VAL A 431 11.48 -10.43 12.75
CA VAL A 431 11.93 -11.80 12.45
C VAL A 431 13.40 -11.87 12.02
N TYR A 432 13.97 -10.79 11.52
CA TYR A 432 15.39 -10.69 11.19
C TYR A 432 16.33 -10.60 12.41
N ARG A 433 15.74 -10.47 13.62
CA ARG A 433 16.49 -10.49 14.89
C ARG A 433 16.72 -11.91 15.40
N ASP A 434 16.24 -12.94 14.67
CA ASP A 434 16.59 -14.32 14.97
C ASP A 434 18.12 -14.47 15.10
N PRO A 435 18.65 -15.01 16.21
CA PRO A 435 20.10 -15.02 16.48
C PRO A 435 20.91 -15.73 15.39
N ILE A 436 20.39 -16.85 14.86
CA ILE A 436 21.09 -17.65 13.83
C ILE A 436 21.15 -16.84 12.51
N LEU A 437 20.05 -16.20 12.13
CA LEU A 437 20.02 -15.37 10.93
C LEU A 437 20.89 -14.12 11.09
N ALA A 438 20.83 -13.46 12.24
CA ALA A 438 21.63 -12.27 12.54
C ALA A 438 23.14 -12.55 12.47
N GLU A 439 23.60 -13.69 13.02
CA GLU A 439 24.98 -14.13 12.93
C GLU A 439 25.40 -14.39 11.48
N ARG A 440 24.58 -15.09 10.69
CA ARG A 440 24.82 -15.34 9.27
C ARG A 440 24.96 -14.05 8.46
N VAL A 441 24.06 -13.07 8.73
CA VAL A 441 24.09 -11.77 8.05
C VAL A 441 25.34 -10.99 8.44
N ALA A 442 25.72 -10.97 9.72
CA ALA A 442 26.94 -10.32 10.19
C ALA A 442 28.21 -10.92 9.53
N ALA A 443 28.30 -12.24 9.43
CA ALA A 443 29.38 -12.93 8.75
C ALA A 443 29.46 -12.56 7.26
N GLU A 444 28.31 -12.47 6.58
CA GLU A 444 28.24 -12.09 5.16
C GLU A 444 28.61 -10.61 4.92
N MET A 445 28.22 -9.71 5.83
CA MET A 445 28.66 -8.31 5.81
C MET A 445 30.18 -8.20 5.93
N ALA A 446 30.80 -8.94 6.87
CA ALA A 446 32.21 -8.94 7.07
C ALA A 446 33.02 -9.48 5.86
N ARG A 447 32.48 -10.50 5.16
CA ARG A 447 33.10 -11.00 3.90
C ARG A 447 33.11 -9.93 2.81
N SER A 448 32.02 -9.19 2.69
CA SER A 448 31.88 -8.16 1.64
C SER A 448 32.86 -7.00 1.82
N LEU A 449 33.15 -6.61 3.06
CA LEU A 449 34.12 -5.56 3.37
C LEU A 449 35.53 -5.97 2.97
N LYS A 450 35.92 -7.24 3.17
CA LYS A 450 37.24 -7.78 2.79
C LYS A 450 37.48 -7.84 1.27
N ILE A 451 36.42 -8.00 0.47
CA ILE A 451 36.49 -8.05 -0.99
C ILE A 451 36.66 -6.64 -1.58
N THR A 452 36.18 -5.61 -0.89
CA THR A 452 36.24 -4.20 -1.33
C THR A 452 37.57 -3.51 -0.96
N GLU A 453 38.40 -4.06 -0.06
CA GLU A 453 39.74 -3.56 0.19
C GLU A 453 40.64 -3.94 -0.99
N PRO A 454 41.25 -2.96 -1.71
CA PRO A 454 42.23 -3.28 -2.75
C PRO A 454 43.35 -4.06 -2.09
N GLN A 455 43.66 -5.27 -2.60
CA GLN A 455 44.92 -5.95 -2.24
C GLN A 455 46.05 -4.95 -2.51
N ALA A 456 46.65 -4.44 -1.44
CA ALA A 456 47.86 -3.66 -1.57
C ALA A 456 48.87 -4.56 -2.29
N VAL A 457 49.17 -4.22 -3.53
CA VAL A 457 50.21 -4.89 -4.33
C VAL A 457 51.53 -4.61 -3.60
N SER A 458 52.06 -5.66 -2.94
CA SER A 458 53.38 -5.67 -2.37
C SER A 458 54.45 -5.77 -3.45
#